data_7e05bcc35b535b40c9a3a942749c9bf2
#
_entry.id   7e05bcc35b535b40c9a3a942749c9bf2
#
_cell.length_a   1.000
_cell.length_b   1.000
_cell.length_c   1.000
_cell.angle_alpha   90.00
_cell.angle_beta   90.00
_cell.angle_gamma   90.00
#
_symmetry.space_group_name_H-M   'P 1'
#
loop_
_entity.id
_entity.type
_entity.pdbx_description
1 polymer ?
#
loop_
_entity_poly.entity_id
_entity_poly.type
_entity_poly.pdbx_seq_one_letter_code
_entity_poly.pdbx_strand_id
1 'polypeptide(L)'
;MQTIPESKKLILVTGTSGAGLSTALKILEDLGIKAVDNIPLALIDQLVALEVETAGRQLAVGLDNRTSGFSAESVSRLAANLRDRLGESCSIVFISASKHDLLRRFNTTRRQHPLGDGLSLADAVAADLARMGEIASLADVRIDTSGSKPADMRRHLLDGFGVNDQRSEERRVGKECRSRWPPY
;
A
#
# COMPACT_ATOMS: atom_id res chain seq x y z
N MET A 1 -4.56 -0.87 21.03
CA MET A 1 -3.57 -0.58 19.98
C MET A 1 -4.22 -0.97 18.65
N GLN A 2 -4.33 -0.05 17.71
CA GLN A 2 -4.96 -0.34 16.41
C GLN A 2 -3.99 -1.16 15.56
N THR A 3 -4.43 -2.32 15.10
CA THR A 3 -3.64 -3.25 14.28
C THR A 3 -4.48 -3.76 13.12
N ILE A 4 -3.84 -4.15 12.04
CA ILE A 4 -4.49 -4.88 10.94
C ILE A 4 -5.03 -6.21 11.49
N PRO A 5 -6.24 -6.66 11.09
CA PRO A 5 -6.81 -7.91 11.56
C PRO A 5 -5.86 -9.10 11.37
N GLU A 6 -5.72 -9.93 12.39
CA GLU A 6 -4.85 -11.14 12.33
C GLU A 6 -5.30 -12.16 11.28
N SER A 7 -6.57 -12.08 10.84
CA SER A 7 -7.07 -12.87 9.71
C SER A 7 -6.39 -12.54 8.39
N LYS A 8 -5.85 -11.32 8.22
CA LYS A 8 -5.09 -10.92 7.04
C LYS A 8 -3.64 -11.35 7.19
N LYS A 9 -3.33 -12.56 6.73
CA LYS A 9 -1.99 -13.17 6.87
C LYS A 9 -1.00 -12.68 5.82
N LEU A 10 -1.44 -12.44 4.58
CA LEU A 10 -0.63 -11.93 3.49
C LEU A 10 -1.19 -10.61 2.96
N ILE A 11 -0.34 -9.59 2.88
CA ILE A 11 -0.66 -8.29 2.30
C ILE A 11 0.30 -8.02 1.16
N LEU A 12 -0.18 -8.13 -0.08
CA LEU A 12 0.58 -7.68 -1.25
C LEU A 12 0.35 -6.18 -1.43
N VAL A 13 1.41 -5.39 -1.28
CA VAL A 13 1.35 -3.93 -1.44
C VAL A 13 1.94 -3.58 -2.80
N THR A 14 1.14 -2.99 -3.66
CA THR A 14 1.57 -2.54 -4.99
C THR A 14 1.01 -1.15 -5.29
N GLY A 15 1.39 -0.56 -6.41
CA GLY A 15 0.88 0.75 -6.79
C GLY A 15 1.82 1.51 -7.70
N THR A 16 1.41 2.72 -8.08
CA THR A 16 2.20 3.58 -8.96
C THR A 16 3.49 4.03 -8.28
N SER A 17 4.56 4.11 -9.07
CA SER A 17 5.88 4.53 -8.58
C SER A 17 5.81 5.93 -7.97
N GLY A 18 6.29 6.06 -6.73
CA GLY A 18 6.22 7.34 -6.00
C GLY A 18 4.91 7.59 -5.24
N ALA A 19 3.92 6.69 -5.30
CA ALA A 19 2.67 6.83 -4.57
C ALA A 19 2.79 6.58 -3.05
N GLY A 20 3.89 5.95 -2.58
CA GLY A 20 4.15 5.76 -1.16
C GLY A 20 4.26 4.30 -0.70
N LEU A 21 4.53 3.35 -1.59
CA LEU A 21 4.67 1.92 -1.28
C LEU A 21 5.65 1.68 -0.11
N SER A 22 6.86 2.22 -0.18
CA SER A 22 7.86 2.03 0.90
C SER A 22 7.41 2.66 2.23
N THR A 23 6.60 3.73 2.20
CA THR A 23 6.01 4.31 3.41
C THR A 23 4.96 3.37 4.00
N ALA A 24 4.13 2.77 3.15
CA ALA A 24 3.13 1.79 3.59
C ALA A 24 3.78 0.56 4.21
N LEU A 25 4.83 0.00 3.60
CA LEU A 25 5.57 -1.14 4.15
C LEU A 25 6.18 -0.83 5.52
N LYS A 26 6.80 0.34 5.70
CA LYS A 26 7.30 0.79 7.00
C LYS A 26 6.21 0.85 8.06
N ILE A 27 5.05 1.36 7.70
CA ILE A 27 3.92 1.46 8.64
C ILE A 27 3.39 0.07 9.01
N LEU A 28 3.32 -0.86 8.04
CA LEU A 28 2.94 -2.24 8.32
C LEU A 28 3.95 -2.92 9.25
N GLU A 29 5.25 -2.65 9.08
CA GLU A 29 6.30 -3.12 9.98
C GLU A 29 6.14 -2.53 11.40
N ASP A 30 5.86 -1.22 11.52
CA ASP A 30 5.56 -0.56 12.81
C ASP A 30 4.30 -1.13 13.48
N LEU A 31 3.41 -1.75 12.71
CA LEU A 31 2.22 -2.46 13.21
C LEU A 31 2.50 -3.92 13.60
N GLY A 32 3.76 -4.38 13.49
CA GLY A 32 4.19 -5.73 13.86
C GLY A 32 4.09 -6.75 12.72
N ILE A 33 3.80 -6.33 11.49
CA ILE A 33 3.73 -7.19 10.32
C ILE A 33 5.11 -7.26 9.67
N LYS A 34 5.62 -8.47 9.41
CA LYS A 34 6.90 -8.63 8.71
C LYS A 34 6.79 -8.03 7.31
N ALA A 35 7.61 -7.04 6.98
CA ALA A 35 7.59 -6.40 5.67
C ALA A 35 8.83 -6.75 4.85
N VAL A 36 8.62 -7.04 3.55
CA VAL A 36 9.68 -7.32 2.59
C VAL A 36 9.43 -6.49 1.33
N ASP A 37 10.46 -5.78 0.86
CA ASP A 37 10.41 -4.97 -0.35
C ASP A 37 11.35 -5.54 -1.42
N ASN A 38 10.97 -5.38 -2.69
CA ASN A 38 11.84 -5.66 -3.84
C ASN A 38 12.41 -7.09 -3.91
N ILE A 39 11.65 -8.10 -3.50
CA ILE A 39 12.01 -9.51 -3.69
C ILE A 39 11.60 -9.97 -5.09
N PRO A 40 12.42 -10.77 -5.82
CA PRO A 40 12.00 -11.33 -7.10
C PRO A 40 10.68 -12.10 -6.99
N LEU A 41 9.79 -11.91 -7.97
CA LEU A 41 8.46 -12.55 -8.00
C LEU A 41 8.54 -14.06 -7.82
N ALA A 42 9.55 -14.71 -8.42
CA ALA A 42 9.75 -16.15 -8.33
C ALA A 42 10.01 -16.68 -6.91
N LEU A 43 10.40 -15.83 -5.96
CA LEU A 43 10.70 -16.22 -4.57
C LEU A 43 9.53 -15.99 -3.61
N ILE A 44 8.47 -15.33 -4.05
CA ILE A 44 7.34 -14.95 -3.18
C ILE A 44 6.62 -16.20 -2.66
N ASP A 45 6.37 -17.19 -3.51
CA ASP A 45 5.69 -18.42 -3.09
C ASP A 45 6.46 -19.14 -1.98
N GLN A 46 7.80 -19.21 -2.07
CA GLN A 46 8.64 -19.82 -1.04
C GLN A 46 8.61 -18.99 0.27
N LEU A 47 8.65 -17.67 0.15
CA LEU A 47 8.56 -16.78 1.30
C LEU A 47 7.22 -16.92 2.02
N VAL A 48 6.12 -16.98 1.27
CA VAL A 48 4.76 -17.17 1.82
C VAL A 48 4.65 -18.53 2.50
N ALA A 49 5.13 -19.60 1.90
CA ALA A 49 5.14 -20.92 2.51
C ALA A 49 5.89 -20.93 3.85
N LEU A 50 7.02 -20.25 3.92
CA LEU A 50 7.84 -20.20 5.13
C LEU A 50 7.20 -19.34 6.23
N GLU A 51 6.82 -18.10 5.90
CA GLU A 51 6.42 -17.11 6.90
C GLU A 51 4.94 -17.21 7.29
N VAL A 52 4.08 -17.45 6.31
CA VAL A 52 2.62 -17.49 6.51
C VAL A 52 2.13 -18.88 6.84
N GLU A 53 2.43 -19.85 5.99
CA GLU A 53 1.86 -21.20 6.11
C GLU A 53 2.54 -22.01 7.21
N THR A 54 3.87 -21.93 7.33
CA THR A 54 4.64 -22.69 8.33
C THR A 54 4.72 -21.96 9.67
N ALA A 55 5.11 -20.67 9.65
CA ALA A 55 5.34 -19.89 10.87
C ALA A 55 4.10 -19.16 11.39
N GLY A 56 3.01 -19.10 10.60
CA GLY A 56 1.76 -18.44 10.97
C GLY A 56 1.84 -16.91 11.14
N ARG A 57 2.90 -16.28 10.61
CA ARG A 57 3.13 -14.85 10.76
C ARG A 57 2.38 -14.04 9.72
N GLN A 58 2.08 -12.80 10.05
CA GLN A 58 1.61 -11.83 9.06
C GLN A 58 2.80 -11.34 8.22
N LEU A 59 2.61 -11.28 6.90
CA LEU A 59 3.62 -10.89 5.92
C LEU A 59 3.07 -9.79 5.00
N ALA A 60 3.83 -8.73 4.82
CA ALA A 60 3.60 -7.71 3.80
C ALA A 60 4.70 -7.77 2.74
N VAL A 61 4.34 -7.82 1.46
CA VAL A 61 5.29 -7.88 0.34
C VAL A 61 5.04 -6.72 -0.60
N GLY A 62 6.07 -5.90 -0.81
CA GLY A 62 6.06 -4.80 -1.76
C GLY A 62 6.40 -5.27 -3.18
N LEU A 63 5.56 -4.91 -4.14
CA LEU A 63 5.68 -5.24 -5.56
C LEU A 63 5.55 -3.97 -6.41
N ASP A 64 6.58 -3.64 -7.16
CA ASP A 64 6.56 -2.52 -8.10
C ASP A 64 7.40 -2.79 -9.35
N ASN A 65 7.52 -1.80 -10.23
CA ASN A 65 8.31 -1.90 -11.46
C ASN A 65 9.80 -2.24 -11.27
N ARG A 66 10.34 -2.18 -10.04
CA ARG A 66 11.71 -2.58 -9.71
C ARG A 66 11.82 -4.07 -9.44
N THR A 67 10.70 -4.71 -9.14
CA THR A 67 10.65 -6.15 -8.81
C THR A 67 11.01 -6.97 -10.04
N SER A 68 12.00 -7.85 -9.93
CA SER A 68 12.39 -8.76 -11.02
C SER A 68 11.23 -9.67 -11.41
N GLY A 69 10.89 -9.70 -12.70
CA GLY A 69 9.76 -10.44 -13.25
C GLY A 69 8.41 -9.72 -13.15
N PHE A 70 8.38 -8.45 -12.74
CA PHE A 70 7.15 -7.67 -12.61
C PHE A 70 6.48 -7.40 -13.96
N SER A 71 5.26 -7.86 -14.11
CA SER A 71 4.34 -7.53 -15.19
C SER A 71 2.90 -7.69 -14.68
N ALA A 72 1.93 -7.08 -15.35
CA ALA A 72 0.52 -7.22 -14.97
C ALA A 72 0.10 -8.70 -14.98
N GLU A 73 0.50 -9.45 -15.99
CA GLU A 73 0.22 -10.89 -16.12
C GLU A 73 0.85 -11.70 -14.99
N SER A 74 2.13 -11.45 -14.67
CA SER A 74 2.85 -12.19 -13.62
C SER A 74 2.26 -11.90 -12.23
N VAL A 75 1.90 -10.63 -11.94
CA VAL A 75 1.25 -10.25 -10.70
C VAL A 75 -0.15 -10.84 -10.60
N SER A 76 -0.94 -10.85 -11.69
CA SER A 76 -2.27 -11.46 -11.73
C SER A 76 -2.21 -12.96 -11.43
N ARG A 77 -1.25 -13.67 -12.05
CA ARG A 77 -1.05 -15.11 -11.84
C ARG A 77 -0.63 -15.41 -10.40
N LEU A 78 0.31 -14.62 -9.85
CA LEU A 78 0.73 -14.75 -8.45
C LEU A 78 -0.46 -14.50 -7.51
N ALA A 79 -1.22 -13.43 -7.74
CA ALA A 79 -2.38 -13.09 -6.93
C ALA A 79 -3.44 -14.19 -6.93
N ALA A 80 -3.75 -14.77 -8.11
CA ALA A 80 -4.69 -15.88 -8.24
C ALA A 80 -4.21 -17.12 -7.44
N ASN A 81 -2.95 -17.54 -7.63
CA ASN A 81 -2.38 -18.67 -6.88
C ASN A 81 -2.44 -18.45 -5.36
N LEU A 82 -2.05 -17.27 -4.89
CA LEU A 82 -2.05 -16.97 -3.46
C LEU A 82 -3.46 -16.88 -2.87
N ARG A 83 -4.44 -16.39 -3.65
CA ARG A 83 -5.84 -16.39 -3.22
C ARG A 83 -6.43 -17.79 -3.18
N ASP A 84 -6.08 -18.67 -4.12
CA ASP A 84 -6.53 -20.06 -4.11
C ASP A 84 -6.03 -20.80 -2.85
N ARG A 85 -4.83 -20.47 -2.37
CA ARG A 85 -4.22 -21.11 -1.19
C ARG A 85 -4.66 -20.49 0.13
N LEU A 86 -4.74 -19.18 0.21
CA LEU A 86 -4.93 -18.43 1.44
C LEU A 86 -6.35 -17.84 1.60
N GLY A 87 -7.15 -17.86 0.54
CA GLY A 87 -8.51 -17.30 0.55
C GLY A 87 -8.52 -15.83 0.96
N GLU A 88 -9.44 -15.48 1.83
CA GLU A 88 -9.60 -14.13 2.38
C GLU A 88 -8.44 -13.65 3.26
N SER A 89 -7.51 -14.54 3.64
CA SER A 89 -6.30 -14.18 4.38
C SER A 89 -5.26 -13.48 3.50
N CYS A 90 -5.39 -13.54 2.17
CA CYS A 90 -4.61 -12.77 1.20
C CYS A 90 -5.35 -11.47 0.86
N SER A 91 -4.67 -10.35 0.97
CA SER A 91 -5.20 -9.03 0.57
C SER A 91 -4.22 -8.30 -0.31
N ILE A 92 -4.74 -7.63 -1.35
CA ILE A 92 -3.98 -6.80 -2.26
C ILE A 92 -4.31 -5.34 -2.00
N VAL A 93 -3.30 -4.56 -1.62
CA VAL A 93 -3.39 -3.12 -1.40
C VAL A 93 -2.78 -2.41 -2.60
N PHE A 94 -3.56 -1.59 -3.28
CA PHE A 94 -3.10 -0.75 -4.38
C PHE A 94 -3.00 0.71 -3.96
N ILE A 95 -1.80 1.29 -4.07
CA ILE A 95 -1.54 2.68 -3.70
C ILE A 95 -1.34 3.50 -4.97
N SER A 96 -2.11 4.57 -5.10
CA SER A 96 -2.05 5.49 -6.23
C SER A 96 -1.86 6.94 -5.79
N ALA A 97 -1.53 7.78 -6.76
CA ALA A 97 -1.58 9.22 -6.61
C ALA A 97 -1.84 9.87 -7.99
N SER A 98 -2.30 11.12 -7.99
CA SER A 98 -2.48 11.88 -9.21
C SER A 98 -1.16 12.06 -9.98
N LYS A 99 -1.22 12.14 -11.31
CA LYS A 99 -0.04 12.44 -12.15
C LYS A 99 0.69 13.69 -11.67
N HIS A 100 -0.05 14.73 -11.30
CA HIS A 100 0.50 15.97 -10.77
C HIS A 100 1.32 15.75 -9.49
N ASP A 101 0.78 14.99 -8.53
CA ASP A 101 1.49 14.71 -7.27
C ASP A 101 2.70 13.80 -7.48
N LEU A 102 2.61 12.81 -8.36
CA LEU A 102 3.74 11.95 -8.71
C LEU A 102 4.89 12.77 -9.29
N LEU A 103 4.61 13.62 -10.28
CA LEU A 103 5.62 14.51 -10.88
C LEU A 103 6.27 15.43 -9.82
N ARG A 104 5.46 16.04 -8.95
CA ARG A 104 5.95 16.87 -7.86
C ARG A 104 6.87 16.08 -6.91
N ARG A 105 6.48 14.87 -6.52
CA ARG A 105 7.25 14.01 -5.60
C ARG A 105 8.58 13.58 -6.21
N PHE A 106 8.62 13.17 -7.46
CA PHE A 106 9.85 12.83 -8.17
C PHE A 106 10.79 14.03 -8.29
N ASN A 107 10.29 15.21 -8.66
CA ASN A 107 11.08 16.43 -8.74
C ASN A 107 11.67 16.84 -7.38
N THR A 108 10.90 16.67 -6.29
CA THR A 108 11.36 17.01 -4.92
C THR A 108 12.43 16.04 -4.43
N THR A 109 12.26 14.73 -4.68
CA THR A 109 13.18 13.70 -4.17
C THR A 109 14.40 13.48 -5.06
N ARG A 110 14.41 14.04 -6.27
CA ARG A 110 15.46 13.87 -7.30
C ARG A 110 15.75 12.38 -7.60
N ARG A 111 14.79 11.49 -7.38
CA ARG A 111 14.91 10.08 -7.72
C ARG A 111 14.59 9.86 -9.19
N GLN A 112 15.32 8.96 -9.83
CA GLN A 112 14.95 8.50 -11.18
C GLN A 112 13.69 7.64 -11.10
N HIS A 113 12.81 7.81 -12.10
CA HIS A 113 11.65 6.96 -12.23
C HIS A 113 12.09 5.57 -12.71
N PRO A 114 11.53 4.45 -12.18
CA PRO A 114 11.90 3.09 -12.61
C PRO A 114 11.78 2.84 -14.12
N LEU A 115 10.85 3.52 -14.79
CA LEU A 115 10.66 3.47 -16.24
C LEU A 115 11.33 4.66 -16.96
N GLY A 116 12.29 5.33 -16.32
CA GLY A 116 12.87 6.58 -16.83
C GLY A 116 13.95 6.42 -17.90
N ASP A 117 14.37 5.22 -18.25
CA ASP A 117 15.41 4.99 -19.25
C ASP A 117 14.96 5.49 -20.63
N GLY A 118 15.55 6.61 -21.07
CA GLY A 118 15.24 7.24 -22.36
C GLY A 118 13.91 7.99 -22.43
N LEU A 119 13.15 8.09 -21.35
CA LEU A 119 11.87 8.80 -21.30
C LEU A 119 11.97 10.11 -20.49
N SER A 120 11.12 11.08 -20.84
CA SER A 120 10.89 12.20 -19.93
C SER A 120 10.18 11.71 -18.65
N LEU A 121 10.36 12.41 -17.52
CA LEU A 121 9.65 12.07 -16.29
C LEU A 121 8.13 12.03 -16.49
N ALA A 122 7.59 12.94 -17.30
CA ALA A 122 6.15 13.01 -17.56
C ALA A 122 5.64 11.80 -18.35
N ASP A 123 6.43 11.29 -19.30
CA ASP A 123 6.11 10.11 -20.10
C ASP A 123 6.29 8.84 -19.28
N ALA A 124 7.35 8.75 -18.48
CA ALA A 124 7.60 7.63 -17.57
C ALA A 124 6.45 7.47 -16.55
N VAL A 125 5.99 8.58 -15.95
CA VAL A 125 4.82 8.57 -15.03
C VAL A 125 3.54 8.18 -15.78
N ALA A 126 3.33 8.66 -17.00
CA ALA A 126 2.15 8.30 -17.78
C ALA A 126 2.14 6.81 -18.15
N ALA A 127 3.30 6.26 -18.56
CA ALA A 127 3.47 4.85 -18.86
C ALA A 127 3.25 3.96 -17.62
N ASP A 128 3.74 4.39 -16.46
CA ASP A 128 3.53 3.69 -15.19
C ASP A 128 2.05 3.66 -14.80
N LEU A 129 1.35 4.79 -14.87
CA LEU A 129 -0.08 4.85 -14.59
C LEU A 129 -0.90 3.94 -15.52
N ALA A 130 -0.58 3.90 -16.81
CA ALA A 130 -1.24 3.03 -17.77
C ALA A 130 -0.99 1.54 -17.43
N ARG A 131 0.27 1.17 -17.17
CA ARG A 131 0.67 -0.20 -16.84
C ARG A 131 0.06 -0.70 -15.54
N MET A 132 -0.03 0.18 -14.54
CA MET A 132 -0.57 -0.18 -13.22
C MET A 132 -2.11 -0.26 -13.19
N GLY A 133 -2.79 0.26 -14.21
CA GLY A 133 -4.27 0.23 -14.30
C GLY A 133 -4.86 -1.18 -14.25
N GLU A 134 -4.23 -2.15 -14.93
CA GLU A 134 -4.66 -3.55 -14.92
C GLU A 134 -4.51 -4.17 -13.52
N ILE A 135 -3.38 -3.89 -12.85
CA ILE A 135 -3.09 -4.40 -11.50
C ILE A 135 -4.05 -3.77 -10.47
N ALA A 136 -4.43 -2.51 -10.68
CA ALA A 136 -5.38 -1.83 -9.80
C ALA A 136 -6.73 -2.56 -9.72
N SER A 137 -7.14 -3.27 -10.77
CA SER A 137 -8.39 -4.04 -10.78
C SER A 137 -8.39 -5.24 -9.83
N LEU A 138 -7.20 -5.74 -9.47
CA LEU A 138 -7.03 -6.89 -8.56
C LEU A 138 -7.11 -6.50 -7.09
N ALA A 139 -7.08 -5.19 -6.79
CA ALA A 139 -6.95 -4.71 -5.41
C ALA A 139 -8.24 -4.87 -4.60
N ASP A 140 -8.08 -5.41 -3.39
CA ASP A 140 -9.12 -5.46 -2.36
C ASP A 140 -9.23 -4.11 -1.62
N VAL A 141 -8.07 -3.45 -1.43
CA VAL A 141 -7.97 -2.13 -0.80
C VAL A 141 -7.29 -1.16 -1.75
N ARG A 142 -7.93 -0.02 -2.01
CA ARG A 142 -7.37 1.05 -2.84
C ARG A 142 -7.14 2.30 -2.01
N ILE A 143 -5.91 2.82 -2.05
CA ILE A 143 -5.50 4.01 -1.32
C ILE A 143 -5.05 5.07 -2.33
N ASP A 144 -5.78 6.17 -2.38
CA ASP A 144 -5.36 7.37 -3.12
C ASP A 144 -4.63 8.32 -2.17
N THR A 145 -3.37 8.59 -2.48
CA THR A 145 -2.51 9.47 -1.71
C THR A 145 -2.37 10.86 -2.33
N SER A 146 -3.22 11.22 -3.31
CA SER A 146 -3.25 12.55 -3.92
C SER A 146 -3.51 13.61 -2.84
N GLY A 147 -2.71 14.66 -2.82
CA GLY A 147 -2.81 15.73 -1.82
C GLY A 147 -2.47 15.32 -0.39
N SER A 148 -2.24 14.03 -0.10
CA SER A 148 -1.96 13.53 1.24
C SER A 148 -0.51 13.76 1.65
N LYS A 149 -0.28 13.92 2.97
CA LYS A 149 1.05 13.92 3.56
C LYS A 149 1.48 12.50 3.89
N PRO A 150 2.79 12.20 3.95
CA PRO A 150 3.27 10.87 4.36
C PRO A 150 2.71 10.39 5.71
N ALA A 151 2.44 11.30 6.64
CA ALA A 151 1.85 11.00 7.94
C ALA A 151 0.40 10.47 7.87
N ASP A 152 -0.31 10.75 6.78
CA ASP A 152 -1.69 10.29 6.60
C ASP A 152 -1.78 8.81 6.16
N MET A 153 -0.68 8.24 5.66
CA MET A 153 -0.64 6.87 5.13
C MET A 153 -1.09 5.82 6.17
N ARG A 154 -0.71 6.02 7.45
CA ARG A 154 -1.15 5.10 8.52
C ARG A 154 -2.67 5.05 8.62
N ARG A 155 -3.32 6.20 8.61
CA ARG A 155 -4.78 6.30 8.65
C ARG A 155 -5.39 5.63 7.42
N HIS A 156 -4.89 5.93 6.22
CA HIS A 156 -5.39 5.32 4.98
C HIS A 156 -5.29 3.78 4.98
N LEU A 157 -4.21 3.23 5.52
CA LEU A 157 -4.06 1.78 5.65
C LEU A 157 -5.07 1.20 6.64
N LEU A 158 -5.20 1.78 7.83
CA LEU A 158 -6.14 1.31 8.85
C LEU A 158 -7.59 1.41 8.35
N ASP A 159 -7.97 2.53 7.75
CA ASP A 159 -9.30 2.73 7.17
C ASP A 159 -9.58 1.71 6.05
N GLY A 160 -8.59 1.46 5.19
CA GLY A 160 -8.70 0.48 4.10
C GLY A 160 -8.93 -0.96 4.59
N PHE A 161 -8.46 -1.30 5.78
CA PHE A 161 -8.74 -2.59 6.44
C PHE A 161 -9.93 -2.55 7.40
N GLY A 162 -10.72 -1.47 7.40
CA GLY A 162 -11.91 -1.32 8.25
C GLY A 162 -11.60 -1.08 9.72
N VAL A 163 -10.36 -0.71 10.05
CA VAL A 163 -9.95 -0.38 11.42
C VAL A 163 -10.15 1.10 11.66
N ASN A 164 -11.36 1.48 12.11
CA ASN A 164 -11.69 2.87 12.38
C ASN A 164 -10.88 3.45 13.54
N ASP A 165 -10.33 4.64 13.35
CA ASP A 165 -9.71 5.41 14.43
C ASP A 165 -10.80 6.09 15.30
N GLN A 166 -11.29 5.37 16.31
CA GLN A 166 -12.28 5.91 17.26
C GLN A 166 -11.80 7.19 17.97
N ARG A 167 -10.50 7.49 17.97
CA ARG A 167 -9.96 8.73 18.57
C ARG A 167 -10.30 9.99 17.76
N SER A 168 -10.67 9.86 16.50
CA SER A 168 -11.08 11.01 15.69
C SER A 168 -12.49 11.48 16.03
N GLU A 169 -13.39 10.59 16.49
CA GLU A 169 -14.74 10.93 16.91
C GLU A 169 -14.76 11.56 18.31
N GLU A 170 -13.98 11.04 19.26
CA GLU A 170 -13.86 11.63 20.60
C GLU A 170 -13.32 13.07 20.57
N ARG A 171 -12.41 13.40 19.62
CA ARG A 171 -11.93 14.77 19.45
C ARG A 171 -12.97 15.71 18.84
N ARG A 172 -13.90 15.21 18.03
CA ARG A 172 -15.03 16.00 17.51
C ARG A 172 -16.05 16.28 18.60
N VAL A 173 -16.44 15.25 19.36
CA VAL A 173 -17.38 15.38 20.48
C VAL A 173 -16.83 16.30 21.58
N GLY A 174 -15.53 16.19 21.91
CA GLY A 174 -14.90 17.05 22.91
C GLY A 174 -14.78 18.54 22.52
N LYS A 175 -14.80 18.88 21.21
CA LYS A 175 -14.83 20.28 20.76
C LYS A 175 -16.24 20.89 20.79
N GLU A 176 -17.27 20.10 20.58
CA GLU A 176 -18.65 20.58 20.64
C GLU A 176 -19.13 20.82 22.09
N CYS A 177 -18.61 20.08 23.07
CA CYS A 177 -18.94 20.30 24.48
C CYS A 177 -18.32 21.57 25.10
N ARG A 178 -17.25 22.15 24.52
CA ARG A 178 -16.60 23.36 25.06
C ARG A 178 -17.28 24.69 24.65
N SER A 179 -18.22 24.66 23.71
CA SER A 179 -18.89 25.85 23.21
C SER A 179 -20.24 26.19 23.93
N ARG A 180 -20.61 25.45 24.97
CA ARG A 180 -21.90 25.54 25.65
C ARG A 180 -21.84 25.98 27.12
N TRP A 181 -20.88 26.80 27.51
CA TRP A 181 -20.95 27.44 28.83
C TRP A 181 -21.28 28.93 28.67
N PRO A 182 -22.41 29.41 29.23
CA PRO A 182 -22.70 30.84 29.23
C PRO A 182 -21.75 31.55 30.20
N PRO A 183 -21.37 32.82 29.92
CA PRO A 183 -20.60 33.62 30.84
C PRO A 183 -21.46 34.02 32.03
N TYR A 184 -20.92 33.84 33.24
CA TYR A 184 -21.42 34.51 34.42
C TYR A 184 -20.81 35.89 34.49
#